data_d0b638e2bead12df1934d316ada8cad3
#
_entry.id   d0b638e2bead12df1934d316ada8cad3
#
_cell.length_a   1.000
_cell.length_b   1.000
_cell.length_c   1.000
_cell.angle_alpha   90.00
_cell.angle_beta   90.00
_cell.angle_gamma   90.00
#
_symmetry.space_group_name_H-M   'P 1'
#
loop_
_entity.id
_entity.type
_entity.pdbx_description
1 polymer ?
#
loop_
_entity_poly.entity_id
_entity_poly.type
_entity_poly.pdbx_seq_one_letter_code
_entity_poly.pdbx_strand_id
1 'polypeptide(L)' 'MAWQAPVVVHRPSPGGGRRVTIRGQIVGLAHNDADLIEFLRRAGLDEADISLDDPHLVEWRGGRAHHWEAA' A
#
# COMPACT_ATOMS: atom_id res chain seq x y z
N MET A 1 10.00 11.37 17.74
CA MET A 1 10.23 10.63 16.50
C MET A 1 9.00 10.72 15.61
N ALA A 2 9.23 10.85 14.32
CA ALA A 2 8.13 10.87 13.38
C ALA A 2 7.49 9.48 13.28
N TRP A 3 6.18 9.44 13.20
CA TRP A 3 5.46 8.20 12.96
C TRP A 3 5.71 7.73 11.53
N GLN A 4 5.92 6.45 11.36
CA GLN A 4 6.05 5.86 10.05
C GLN A 4 5.03 4.73 9.91
N ALA A 5 4.17 4.83 8.90
CA ALA A 5 3.18 3.80 8.65
C ALA A 5 3.87 2.48 8.27
N PRO A 6 3.37 1.34 8.76
CA PRO A 6 3.97 0.04 8.43
C PRO A 6 3.82 -0.33 6.96
N VAL A 7 2.78 0.16 6.30
CA VAL A 7 2.51 -0.15 4.89
C VAL A 7 2.83 1.08 4.06
N VAL A 8 3.65 0.89 3.03
CA VAL A 8 3.99 1.98 2.10
C VAL A 8 3.61 1.54 0.70
N VAL A 9 2.77 2.35 0.05
CA VAL A 9 2.43 2.19 -1.36
C VAL A 9 3.29 3.19 -2.11
N HIS A 10 4.24 2.70 -2.89
CA HIS A 10 5.22 3.52 -3.57
C HIS A 10 4.61 4.16 -4.82
N ARG A 11 5.35 5.05 -5.47
CA ARG A 11 4.86 5.73 -6.66
C ARG A 11 4.49 4.72 -7.75
N PRO A 12 3.53 5.07 -8.64
CA PRO A 12 3.16 4.18 -9.73
C PRO A 12 4.34 3.84 -10.63
N SER A 13 4.41 2.58 -11.02
CA SER A 13 5.43 2.10 -11.96
C SER A 13 5.05 2.47 -13.39
N PRO A 14 6.05 2.68 -14.28
CA PRO A 14 5.75 3.01 -15.68
C PRO A 14 4.89 1.96 -16.39
N GLY A 15 5.02 0.70 -16.01
CA GLY A 15 4.22 -0.39 -16.57
C GLY A 15 2.87 -0.61 -15.88
N GLY A 16 2.51 0.27 -14.96
CA GLY A 16 1.29 0.13 -14.17
C GLY A 16 1.53 -0.56 -12.85
N GLY A 17 0.62 -0.33 -11.90
CA GLY A 17 0.74 -0.88 -10.56
C GLY A 17 1.69 -0.10 -9.67
N ARG A 18 1.61 -0.38 -8.37
CA ARG A 18 2.45 0.29 -7.36
C ARG A 18 3.07 -0.76 -6.45
N ARG A 19 4.36 -0.62 -6.23
CA ARG A 19 5.07 -1.50 -5.30
C ARG A 19 4.57 -1.25 -3.89
N VAL A 20 4.35 -2.33 -3.15
CA VAL A 20 3.92 -2.27 -1.76
C VAL A 20 5.00 -2.87 -0.88
N THR A 21 5.36 -2.15 0.19
CA THR A 21 6.23 -2.68 1.23
C THR A 21 5.47 -2.70 2.54
N ILE A 22 5.75 -3.71 3.36
CA ILE A 22 5.22 -3.82 4.71
C ILE A 22 6.42 -3.98 5.63
N ARG A 23 6.56 -3.02 6.55
CA ARG A 23 7.69 -2.99 7.49
C ARG A 23 9.03 -3.06 6.78
N GLY A 24 9.13 -2.37 5.63
CA GLY A 24 10.35 -2.30 4.85
C GLY A 24 10.59 -3.46 3.90
N GLN A 25 9.72 -4.48 3.91
CA GLN A 25 9.87 -5.63 3.02
C GLN A 25 8.91 -5.54 1.85
N ILE A 26 9.43 -5.78 0.65
CA ILE A 26 8.61 -5.76 -0.57
C ILE A 26 7.70 -6.99 -0.55
N VAL A 27 6.39 -6.75 -0.64
CA VAL A 27 5.41 -7.84 -0.69
C VAL A 27 4.85 -8.07 -2.09
N GLY A 28 4.96 -7.08 -2.97
CA GLY A 28 4.53 -7.26 -4.34
C GLY A 28 4.13 -5.96 -5.02
N LEU A 29 3.56 -6.11 -6.21
CA LEU A 29 3.05 -5.02 -7.03
C LEU A 29 1.53 -5.11 -7.02
N ALA A 30 0.87 -4.06 -6.52
CA ALA A 30 -0.59 -4.00 -6.50
C ALA A 30 -1.09 -3.18 -7.67
N HIS A 31 -2.15 -3.64 -8.30
CA HIS A 31 -2.77 -2.97 -9.44
C HIS A 31 -4.12 -2.36 -9.11
N ASN A 32 -4.62 -2.58 -7.91
CA ASN A 32 -5.89 -2.04 -7.43
C ASN A 32 -5.95 -2.19 -5.91
N ASP A 33 -7.02 -1.64 -5.33
CA ASP A 33 -7.22 -1.69 -3.88
C ASP A 33 -7.35 -3.13 -3.37
N ALA A 34 -8.00 -3.99 -4.13
CA ALA A 34 -8.19 -5.39 -3.73
C ALA A 34 -6.86 -6.12 -3.59
N ASP A 35 -5.91 -5.85 -4.48
CA ASP A 35 -4.57 -6.42 -4.39
C ASP A 35 -3.87 -5.97 -3.10
N LEU A 36 -3.99 -4.68 -2.77
CA LEU A 36 -3.40 -4.16 -1.55
C LEU A 36 -4.02 -4.82 -0.32
N ILE A 37 -5.33 -4.93 -0.28
CA ILE A 37 -6.02 -5.59 0.84
C ILE A 37 -5.54 -7.04 0.99
N GLU A 38 -5.37 -7.76 -0.12
CA GLU A 38 -4.88 -9.13 -0.09
C GLU A 38 -3.47 -9.22 0.51
N PHE A 39 -2.57 -8.30 0.15
CA PHE A 39 -1.24 -8.26 0.73
C PHE A 39 -1.31 -8.06 2.25
N LEU A 40 -2.19 -7.18 2.72
CA LEU A 40 -2.34 -6.90 4.14
C LEU A 40 -2.91 -8.11 4.88
N ARG A 41 -3.87 -8.80 4.28
CA ARG A 41 -4.43 -10.04 4.88
C ARG A 41 -3.35 -11.11 5.01
N ARG A 42 -2.54 -11.29 3.98
CA ARG A 42 -1.42 -12.25 4.01
C ARG A 42 -0.39 -11.91 5.06
N ALA A 43 -0.24 -10.62 5.35
CA ALA A 43 0.67 -10.16 6.40
C ALA A 43 0.10 -10.31 7.81
N GLY A 44 -1.13 -10.81 7.93
CA GLY A 44 -1.74 -11.11 9.21
C GLY A 44 -2.74 -10.08 9.72
N LEU A 45 -3.08 -9.05 8.91
CA LEU A 45 -4.08 -8.08 9.35
C LEU A 45 -5.47 -8.63 9.16
N ASP A 46 -6.33 -8.39 10.18
CA ASP A 46 -7.74 -8.69 10.08
C ASP A 46 -8.39 -7.68 9.14
N GLU A 47 -9.22 -8.16 8.23
CA GLU A 47 -9.91 -7.32 7.26
C GLU A 47 -10.72 -6.20 7.95
N ALA A 48 -11.27 -6.47 9.12
CA ALA A 48 -12.00 -5.47 9.90
C ALA A 48 -11.13 -4.29 10.35
N ASP A 49 -9.81 -4.50 10.43
CA ASP A 49 -8.85 -3.48 10.85
C ASP A 49 -8.18 -2.78 9.66
N ILE A 50 -8.52 -3.17 8.44
CA ILE A 50 -7.90 -2.60 7.25
C ILE A 50 -8.69 -1.38 6.79
N SER A 51 -8.05 -0.22 6.88
CA SER A 51 -8.54 1.01 6.29
C SER A 51 -7.43 1.61 5.43
N LEU A 52 -7.61 1.62 4.14
CA LEU A 52 -6.58 2.12 3.21
C LEU A 52 -6.41 3.63 3.28
N ASP A 53 -7.36 4.33 3.88
CA ASP A 53 -7.31 5.78 4.05
C ASP A 53 -6.77 6.21 5.41
N ASP A 54 -6.43 5.25 6.27
CA ASP A 54 -5.85 5.54 7.57
C ASP A 54 -4.35 5.82 7.42
N PRO A 55 -3.89 7.07 7.64
CA PRO A 55 -2.48 7.40 7.48
C PRO A 55 -1.57 6.74 8.51
N HIS A 56 -2.13 6.20 9.59
CA HIS A 56 -1.34 5.44 10.54
C HIS A 56 -1.05 4.02 10.05
N LEU A 57 -1.82 3.53 9.10
CA LEU A 57 -1.63 2.20 8.53
C LEU A 57 -0.92 2.26 7.19
N VAL A 58 -1.35 3.13 6.29
CA VAL A 58 -0.88 3.15 4.90
C VAL A 58 -0.37 4.55 4.54
N GLU A 59 0.84 4.59 4.02
CA GLU A 59 1.40 5.80 3.44
C GLU A 59 1.40 5.65 1.93
N TRP A 60 0.81 6.64 1.24
CA TRP A 60 0.78 6.69 -0.22
C TRP A 60 1.86 7.65 -0.70
N ARG A 61 2.87 7.15 -1.38
CA ARG A 61 4.01 7.97 -1.85
C ARG A 61 3.95 8.19 -3.36
N GLY A 62 4.28 9.41 -3.78
CA GLY A 62 4.47 9.72 -5.18
C GLY A 62 3.21 9.65 -6.04
N GLY A 63 2.04 9.70 -5.42
CA GLY A 63 0.77 9.65 -6.11
C GLY A 63 -0.37 9.62 -5.13
N ARG A 64 -1.57 9.82 -5.64
CA ARG A 64 -2.78 9.84 -4.81
C ARG A 64 -3.15 8.46 -4.32
N ALA A 65 -3.81 8.41 -3.16
CA ALA A 65 -4.42 7.18 -2.68
C ALA A 65 -5.39 6.63 -3.73
N HIS A 66 -5.44 5.31 -3.84
CA HIS A 66 -6.33 4.56 -4.74
C HIS A 66 -6.06 4.76 -6.24
N HIS A 67 -5.01 5.48 -6.61
CA HIS A 67 -4.58 5.62 -7.99
C HIS A 67 -3.41 4.66 -8.26
N TRP A 68 -3.60 3.74 -9.18
CA TRP A 68 -2.68 2.61 -9.37
C TRP A 68 -1.87 2.67 -10.66
N GLU A 69 -2.16 3.63 -11.53
CA GLU A 69 -1.46 3.76 -12.80
C GLU A 69 -0.67 5.06 -12.85
N ALA A 70 0.44 5.01 -13.56
CA ALA A 70 1.22 6.22 -13.84
C ALA A 70 0.40 7.14 -14.75
N ALA A 71 0.43 8.45 -14.46
CA ALA A 71 -0.28 9.45 -15.25
C ALA A 71 0.32 9.56 -16.65
#